data_aa4944d97ab7eac30656cd977a06e07a
#
_entry.id   aa4944d97ab7eac30656cd977a06e07a
#
_cell.length_a   1.000
_cell.length_b   1.000
_cell.length_c   1.000
_cell.angle_alpha   90.00
_cell.angle_beta   90.00
_cell.angle_gamma   90.00
#
_symmetry.space_group_name_H-M   'P 1'
#
loop_
_entity.id
_entity.type
_entity.pdbx_description
1 polymer ?
#
loop_
_entity_poly.entity_id
_entity_poly.type
_entity_poly.pdbx_seq_one_letter_code
_entity_poly.pdbx_strand_id
1 'polypeptide(L)'
;MDLFKDYGLRRVINSCGKMTHLAGAKVLPEVIAVASESMQHFFVLDELQAEAGRVIARATGAESGCITACTAAGITLGVAASMTGPSLPKVLQLPETGGMRNRVLIQKGHCVNYGNPITQSIRLSGAIPIEIGTVNRCTPEEIRHELQAGKVAAIVHVESHHTVQYGSVKLPQIVELAHEFNVPVIVDGAAQDLRLRELVNYGSDLVLTSAHKYLSSTTGGIVAGRRELVHSVYLQNKGIGRPMKAGKEAITGAMAALEYRMQEDIPAWSVEQDRRVRMILQRLAGIYGLKLSVDPDPSGSPFSRVRLTPDPDATGYSAARLRDTLAEGDPAIVVRAHRADEGYINIDAIEMTDNEIECVCTEVKRLLTNDN
;
A
#
# COMPACT_ATOMS: atom_id res chain seq x y z
N MET A 1 -1.29 31.54 6.68
CA MET A 1 -1.65 30.97 5.36
C MET A 1 -2.73 29.93 5.58
N ASP A 2 -3.88 30.04 4.95
CA ASP A 2 -4.91 29.00 4.86
C ASP A 2 -4.79 28.34 3.47
N LEU A 3 -4.21 27.14 3.41
CA LEU A 3 -3.95 26.42 2.16
C LEU A 3 -5.22 26.26 1.28
N PHE A 4 -6.38 26.03 1.91
CA PHE A 4 -7.60 25.82 1.17
C PHE A 4 -8.12 27.13 0.57
N LYS A 5 -8.16 28.20 1.36
CA LYS A 5 -8.61 29.52 0.89
C LYS A 5 -7.61 30.14 -0.08
N ASP A 6 -6.31 30.11 0.24
CA ASP A 6 -5.28 30.82 -0.51
C ASP A 6 -5.03 30.19 -1.89
N TYR A 7 -5.22 28.85 -2.02
CA TYR A 7 -5.04 28.10 -3.27
C TYR A 7 -6.35 27.65 -3.92
N GLY A 8 -7.51 28.00 -3.37
CA GLY A 8 -8.81 27.59 -3.92
C GLY A 8 -9.06 26.08 -3.87
N LEU A 9 -8.52 25.38 -2.89
CA LEU A 9 -8.67 23.94 -2.73
C LEU A 9 -9.91 23.60 -1.90
N ARG A 10 -10.62 22.55 -2.26
CA ARG A 10 -11.75 22.04 -1.48
C ARG A 10 -11.26 21.33 -0.22
N ARG A 11 -11.99 21.49 0.89
CA ARG A 11 -11.79 20.66 2.08
C ARG A 11 -12.40 19.29 1.83
N VAL A 12 -11.68 18.25 2.27
CA VAL A 12 -12.10 16.85 2.07
C VAL A 12 -12.11 16.13 3.42
N ILE A 13 -13.22 15.45 3.72
CA ILE A 13 -13.29 14.43 4.76
C ILE A 13 -13.03 13.08 4.09
N ASN A 14 -11.92 12.46 4.46
CA ASN A 14 -11.54 11.15 3.93
C ASN A 14 -12.22 10.03 4.70
N SER A 15 -13.29 9.51 4.16
CA SER A 15 -14.04 8.34 4.64
C SER A 15 -13.81 7.11 3.75
N CYS A 16 -12.74 7.13 2.95
CA CYS A 16 -12.36 6.09 2.00
C CYS A 16 -11.18 5.22 2.47
N GLY A 17 -10.46 5.69 3.51
CA GLY A 17 -9.23 5.08 4.02
C GLY A 17 -7.98 5.52 3.27
N LYS A 18 -6.95 4.69 3.23
CA LYS A 18 -5.61 5.01 2.71
C LYS A 18 -5.55 4.96 1.18
N MET A 19 -6.02 6.00 0.52
CA MET A 19 -6.12 6.07 -0.92
C MET A 19 -5.15 7.09 -1.53
N THR A 20 -4.44 6.70 -2.59
CA THR A 20 -3.42 7.55 -3.24
C THR A 20 -3.99 8.85 -3.80
N HIS A 21 -5.21 8.84 -4.37
CA HIS A 21 -5.85 10.05 -4.91
C HIS A 21 -6.28 11.06 -3.82
N LEU A 22 -6.26 10.65 -2.54
CA LEU A 22 -6.43 11.50 -1.37
C LEU A 22 -5.11 11.74 -0.62
N ALA A 23 -3.97 11.56 -1.29
CA ALA A 23 -2.62 11.74 -0.76
C ALA A 23 -2.22 10.73 0.35
N GLY A 24 -2.95 9.62 0.49
CA GLY A 24 -2.63 8.55 1.42
C GLY A 24 -3.21 8.76 2.82
N ALA A 25 -2.40 9.22 3.76
CA ALA A 25 -2.78 9.42 5.15
C ALA A 25 -2.49 10.84 5.64
N LYS A 26 -3.16 11.26 6.71
CA LYS A 26 -2.68 12.37 7.53
C LYS A 26 -1.36 11.93 8.19
N VAL A 27 -0.33 12.76 8.07
CA VAL A 27 0.99 12.46 8.66
C VAL A 27 0.96 12.66 10.17
N LEU A 28 1.57 11.74 10.92
CA LEU A 28 1.68 11.85 12.39
C LEU A 28 2.46 13.13 12.78
N PRO A 29 2.06 13.82 13.87
CA PRO A 29 2.75 15.03 14.34
C PRO A 29 4.24 14.80 14.58
N GLU A 30 4.62 13.67 15.15
CA GLU A 30 6.00 13.26 15.42
C GLU A 30 6.80 13.12 14.12
N VAL A 31 6.20 12.56 13.10
CA VAL A 31 6.80 12.43 11.76
C VAL A 31 6.96 13.79 11.09
N ILE A 32 5.95 14.67 11.21
CA ILE A 32 6.02 16.06 10.69
C ILE A 32 7.20 16.79 11.33
N ALA A 33 7.36 16.68 12.65
CA ALA A 33 8.45 17.35 13.38
C ALA A 33 9.83 16.89 12.85
N VAL A 34 10.07 15.58 12.76
CA VAL A 34 11.35 15.03 12.29
C VAL A 34 11.59 15.36 10.81
N ALA A 35 10.58 15.22 9.95
CA ALA A 35 10.71 15.55 8.53
C ALA A 35 11.00 17.05 8.32
N SER A 36 10.33 17.93 9.05
CA SER A 36 10.54 19.38 8.98
C SER A 36 11.93 19.78 9.46
N GLU A 37 12.40 19.20 10.57
CA GLU A 37 13.76 19.41 11.08
C GLU A 37 14.80 18.96 10.05
N SER A 38 14.61 17.77 9.44
CA SER A 38 15.53 17.24 8.45
C SER A 38 15.70 18.15 7.22
N MET A 39 14.64 18.86 6.82
CA MET A 39 14.71 19.78 5.68
C MET A 39 15.67 20.96 5.90
N GLN A 40 15.96 21.32 7.14
CA GLN A 40 16.86 22.43 7.50
C GLN A 40 18.34 22.01 7.50
N HIS A 41 18.66 20.71 7.36
CA HIS A 41 20.01 20.19 7.46
C HIS A 41 20.48 19.50 6.18
N PHE A 42 21.82 19.42 6.03
CA PHE A 42 22.45 18.57 5.02
C PHE A 42 22.82 17.21 5.63
N PHE A 43 22.74 16.18 4.80
CA PHE A 43 23.10 14.81 5.17
C PHE A 43 24.00 14.19 4.09
N VAL A 44 24.91 13.34 4.48
CA VAL A 44 25.51 12.36 3.57
C VAL A 44 24.43 11.30 3.32
N LEU A 45 23.88 11.27 2.11
CA LEU A 45 22.69 10.47 1.79
C LEU A 45 22.92 8.98 2.01
N ASP A 46 24.13 8.49 1.74
CA ASP A 46 24.47 7.08 1.94
C ASP A 46 24.46 6.72 3.44
N GLU A 47 24.88 7.61 4.33
CA GLU A 47 24.82 7.42 5.78
C GLU A 47 23.37 7.44 6.28
N LEU A 48 22.55 8.37 5.76
CA LEU A 48 21.14 8.47 6.10
C LEU A 48 20.38 7.22 5.68
N GLN A 49 20.63 6.70 4.49
CA GLN A 49 20.02 5.44 4.02
C GLN A 49 20.52 4.22 4.81
N ALA A 50 21.78 4.22 5.21
CA ALA A 50 22.31 3.15 6.05
C ALA A 50 21.61 3.15 7.43
N GLU A 51 21.35 4.33 8.03
CA GLU A 51 20.58 4.42 9.27
C GLU A 51 19.12 3.98 9.06
N ALA A 52 18.47 4.44 7.99
CA ALA A 52 17.14 3.97 7.64
C ALA A 52 17.10 2.42 7.51
N GLY A 53 18.13 1.82 6.93
CA GLY A 53 18.27 0.37 6.85
C GLY A 53 18.33 -0.31 8.21
N ARG A 54 19.00 0.31 9.20
CA ARG A 54 19.03 -0.18 10.59
C ARG A 54 17.66 -0.09 11.27
N VAL A 55 16.95 1.04 11.09
CA VAL A 55 15.60 1.22 11.63
C VAL A 55 14.64 0.19 11.01
N ILE A 56 14.68 0.01 9.69
CA ILE A 56 13.86 -0.97 8.99
C ILE A 56 14.13 -2.39 9.50
N ALA A 57 15.42 -2.76 9.66
CA ALA A 57 15.80 -4.08 10.17
C ALA A 57 15.23 -4.33 11.57
N ARG A 58 15.32 -3.34 12.49
CA ARG A 58 14.73 -3.45 13.84
C ARG A 58 13.20 -3.62 13.79
N ALA A 59 12.52 -2.83 12.96
CA ALA A 59 11.06 -2.85 12.87
C ALA A 59 10.52 -4.13 12.25
N THR A 60 11.20 -4.67 11.23
CA THR A 60 10.68 -5.77 10.39
C THR A 60 11.31 -7.12 10.67
N GLY A 61 12.49 -7.16 11.30
CA GLY A 61 13.29 -8.39 11.44
C GLY A 61 14.08 -8.76 10.17
N ALA A 62 14.06 -7.93 9.13
CA ALA A 62 14.87 -8.12 7.93
C ALA A 62 16.36 -7.85 8.21
N GLU A 63 17.25 -8.32 7.32
CA GLU A 63 18.69 -8.09 7.45
C GLU A 63 19.08 -6.63 7.18
N SER A 64 18.33 -5.92 6.35
CA SER A 64 18.55 -4.54 5.93
C SER A 64 17.32 -3.93 5.30
N GLY A 65 17.41 -2.63 4.98
CA GLY A 65 16.37 -1.94 4.23
C GLY A 65 16.87 -0.66 3.58
N CYS A 66 16.05 -0.07 2.73
CA CYS A 66 16.26 1.28 2.17
C CYS A 66 14.93 1.95 1.85
N ILE A 67 14.96 3.26 1.65
CA ILE A 67 13.80 4.07 1.30
C ILE A 67 13.88 4.49 -0.17
N THR A 68 12.78 4.30 -0.90
CA THR A 68 12.58 4.72 -2.29
C THR A 68 11.48 5.79 -2.35
N ALA A 69 11.28 6.42 -3.51
CA ALA A 69 10.27 7.47 -3.67
C ALA A 69 8.84 6.99 -3.34
N CYS A 70 8.51 5.74 -3.66
CA CYS A 70 7.24 5.09 -3.34
C CYS A 70 7.37 3.57 -3.50
N THR A 71 6.34 2.81 -3.10
CA THR A 71 6.35 1.34 -3.24
C THR A 71 6.42 0.88 -4.69
N ALA A 72 5.75 1.59 -5.62
CA ALA A 72 5.83 1.28 -7.05
C ALA A 72 7.28 1.39 -7.59
N ALA A 73 8.02 2.42 -7.14
CA ALA A 73 9.45 2.55 -7.39
C ALA A 73 10.22 1.36 -6.78
N GLY A 74 9.88 0.95 -5.55
CA GLY A 74 10.45 -0.23 -4.90
C GLY A 74 10.28 -1.50 -5.71
N ILE A 75 9.12 -1.72 -6.35
CA ILE A 75 8.87 -2.87 -7.25
C ILE A 75 9.84 -2.82 -8.44
N THR A 76 9.89 -1.69 -9.16
CA THR A 76 10.78 -1.51 -10.31
C THR A 76 12.24 -1.75 -9.92
N LEU A 77 12.69 -1.17 -8.82
CA LEU A 77 14.09 -1.25 -8.36
C LEU A 77 14.42 -2.64 -7.78
N GLY A 78 13.48 -3.31 -7.11
CA GLY A 78 13.63 -4.68 -6.63
C GLY A 78 13.82 -5.68 -7.79
N VAL A 79 13.00 -5.53 -8.83
CA VAL A 79 13.14 -6.31 -10.07
C VAL A 79 14.47 -6.02 -10.76
N ALA A 80 14.83 -4.73 -10.91
CA ALA A 80 16.12 -4.33 -11.47
C ALA A 80 17.31 -4.94 -10.70
N ALA A 81 17.26 -4.87 -9.37
CA ALA A 81 18.27 -5.44 -8.48
C ALA A 81 18.41 -6.97 -8.65
N SER A 82 17.29 -7.67 -8.84
CA SER A 82 17.29 -9.13 -9.06
C SER A 82 17.93 -9.53 -10.39
N MET A 83 17.90 -8.63 -11.39
CA MET A 83 18.58 -8.85 -12.69
C MET A 83 20.06 -8.50 -12.66
N THR A 84 20.42 -7.39 -12.00
CA THR A 84 21.77 -6.82 -12.06
C THR A 84 22.70 -7.33 -10.95
N GLY A 85 22.12 -7.71 -9.79
CA GLY A 85 22.92 -7.85 -8.57
C GLY A 85 23.69 -6.57 -8.26
N PRO A 86 24.87 -6.65 -7.59
CA PRO A 86 25.71 -5.50 -7.23
C PRO A 86 26.62 -5.02 -8.38
N SER A 87 26.31 -5.37 -9.63
CA SER A 87 27.13 -5.02 -10.80
C SER A 87 26.77 -3.66 -11.38
N LEU A 88 27.60 -2.64 -11.14
CA LEU A 88 27.39 -1.30 -11.71
C LEU A 88 27.30 -1.29 -13.25
N PRO A 89 28.11 -2.03 -14.02
CA PRO A 89 27.93 -2.11 -15.47
C PRO A 89 26.54 -2.58 -15.89
N LYS A 90 25.98 -3.61 -15.21
CA LYS A 90 24.61 -4.07 -15.49
C LYS A 90 23.55 -3.05 -15.07
N VAL A 91 23.78 -2.31 -13.97
CA VAL A 91 22.89 -1.22 -13.56
C VAL A 91 22.82 -0.13 -14.61
N LEU A 92 23.96 0.23 -15.21
CA LEU A 92 24.05 1.25 -16.26
C LEU A 92 23.52 0.75 -17.62
N GLN A 93 23.47 -0.56 -17.83
CA GLN A 93 22.93 -1.16 -19.04
C GLN A 93 21.39 -1.11 -19.08
N LEU A 94 20.72 -1.12 -17.91
CA LEU A 94 19.26 -1.10 -17.86
C LEU A 94 18.70 0.18 -18.54
N PRO A 95 17.56 0.10 -19.23
CA PRO A 95 16.60 -1.02 -19.29
C PRO A 95 16.91 -2.11 -20.33
N GLU A 96 18.07 -2.09 -20.94
CA GLU A 96 18.51 -3.15 -21.88
C GLU A 96 19.00 -4.36 -21.08
N THR A 97 18.31 -5.49 -21.20
CA THR A 97 18.52 -6.69 -20.37
C THR A 97 19.29 -7.80 -21.08
N GLY A 98 19.96 -7.49 -22.19
CA GLY A 98 20.76 -8.46 -22.92
C GLY A 98 21.82 -9.14 -22.04
N GLY A 99 21.86 -10.48 -22.03
CA GLY A 99 22.79 -11.27 -21.22
C GLY A 99 22.35 -11.42 -19.71
N MET A 100 21.19 -10.93 -19.32
CA MET A 100 20.65 -11.09 -17.95
C MET A 100 19.48 -12.08 -17.94
N ARG A 101 19.24 -12.73 -16.78
CA ARG A 101 17.90 -13.29 -16.51
C ARG A 101 16.96 -12.11 -16.42
N ASN A 102 15.88 -12.09 -17.20
CA ASN A 102 15.00 -10.92 -17.27
C ASN A 102 13.51 -11.26 -17.24
N ARG A 103 13.15 -12.53 -17.04
CA ARG A 103 11.75 -12.93 -16.85
C ARG A 103 11.37 -12.78 -15.40
N VAL A 104 10.22 -12.19 -15.14
CA VAL A 104 9.67 -12.01 -13.78
C VAL A 104 8.32 -12.66 -13.72
N LEU A 105 8.19 -13.65 -12.86
CA LEU A 105 6.95 -14.39 -12.71
C LEU A 105 5.98 -13.61 -11.81
N ILE A 106 4.72 -13.59 -12.19
CA ILE A 106 3.62 -13.09 -11.38
C ILE A 106 2.38 -13.94 -11.63
N GLN A 107 1.69 -14.34 -10.58
CA GLN A 107 0.41 -15.03 -10.73
C GLN A 107 -0.60 -14.09 -11.38
N LYS A 108 -1.39 -14.57 -12.35
CA LYS A 108 -2.37 -13.74 -13.07
C LYS A 108 -3.39 -13.09 -12.13
N GLY A 109 -3.80 -13.79 -11.07
CA GLY A 109 -4.65 -13.25 -10.01
C GLY A 109 -4.01 -12.14 -9.16
N HIS A 110 -2.70 -11.91 -9.30
CA HIS A 110 -1.91 -10.85 -8.64
C HIS A 110 -1.59 -9.68 -9.58
N CYS A 111 -2.04 -9.71 -10.84
CA CYS A 111 -1.86 -8.60 -11.80
C CYS A 111 -2.83 -7.45 -11.49
N VAL A 112 -2.64 -6.82 -10.33
CA VAL A 112 -3.46 -5.72 -9.84
C VAL A 112 -3.17 -4.40 -10.58
N ASN A 113 -4.16 -3.49 -10.53
CA ASN A 113 -4.03 -2.10 -10.97
C ASN A 113 -4.31 -1.19 -9.75
N TYR A 114 -3.31 -0.43 -9.35
CA TYR A 114 -3.37 0.52 -8.23
C TYR A 114 -3.20 1.98 -8.66
N GLY A 115 -3.58 2.31 -9.90
CA GLY A 115 -3.33 3.57 -10.60
C GLY A 115 -2.43 3.36 -11.82
N ASN A 116 -1.63 2.32 -11.83
CA ASN A 116 -1.00 1.69 -13.00
C ASN A 116 -0.99 0.17 -12.83
N PRO A 117 -0.97 -0.62 -13.91
CA PRO A 117 -0.81 -2.07 -13.80
C PRO A 117 0.55 -2.43 -13.19
N ILE A 118 0.59 -3.32 -12.20
CA ILE A 118 1.84 -3.77 -11.56
C ILE A 118 2.84 -4.33 -12.60
N THR A 119 2.34 -4.96 -13.65
CA THR A 119 3.17 -5.45 -14.76
C THR A 119 3.90 -4.34 -15.51
N GLN A 120 3.39 -3.09 -15.46
CA GLN A 120 4.10 -1.92 -15.99
C GLN A 120 5.28 -1.55 -15.09
N SER A 121 5.11 -1.56 -13.76
CA SER A 121 6.22 -1.34 -12.83
C SER A 121 7.35 -2.37 -13.02
N ILE A 122 7.00 -3.63 -13.33
CA ILE A 122 7.98 -4.67 -13.69
C ILE A 122 8.68 -4.29 -15.01
N ARG A 123 7.94 -3.93 -16.06
CA ARG A 123 8.51 -3.56 -17.37
C ARG A 123 9.41 -2.34 -17.34
N LEU A 124 9.19 -1.38 -16.45
CA LEU A 124 10.03 -0.18 -16.31
C LEU A 124 11.49 -0.52 -15.99
N SER A 125 11.77 -1.67 -15.40
CA SER A 125 13.14 -2.15 -15.19
C SER A 125 13.79 -2.77 -16.43
N GLY A 126 13.05 -2.95 -17.54
CA GLY A 126 13.45 -3.72 -18.72
C GLY A 126 13.10 -5.20 -18.61
N ALA A 127 12.53 -5.67 -17.51
CA ALA A 127 12.11 -7.04 -17.31
C ALA A 127 10.86 -7.40 -18.11
N ILE A 128 10.69 -8.69 -18.40
CA ILE A 128 9.54 -9.26 -19.08
C ILE A 128 8.64 -9.94 -18.04
N PRO A 129 7.47 -9.37 -17.70
CA PRO A 129 6.53 -10.05 -16.82
C PRO A 129 5.94 -11.29 -17.51
N ILE A 130 5.97 -12.40 -16.81
CA ILE A 130 5.35 -13.67 -17.20
C ILE A 130 4.20 -13.93 -16.27
N GLU A 131 2.99 -13.75 -16.78
CA GLU A 131 1.75 -14.01 -16.05
C GLU A 131 1.46 -15.51 -16.05
N ILE A 132 1.41 -16.13 -14.85
CA ILE A 132 1.26 -17.56 -14.69
C ILE A 132 -0.16 -17.92 -14.26
N GLY A 133 -0.64 -19.05 -14.75
CA GLY A 133 -1.97 -19.57 -14.44
C GLY A 133 -3.09 -18.79 -15.12
N THR A 134 -4.27 -18.92 -14.55
CA THR A 134 -5.46 -18.15 -14.92
C THR A 134 -5.78 -17.10 -13.84
N VAL A 135 -6.79 -16.25 -14.06
CA VAL A 135 -7.17 -15.24 -13.06
C VAL A 135 -7.49 -15.88 -11.71
N ASN A 136 -8.20 -17.00 -11.71
CA ASN A 136 -8.73 -17.66 -10.51
C ASN A 136 -8.01 -18.95 -10.13
N ARG A 137 -6.93 -19.32 -10.81
CA ARG A 137 -6.16 -20.53 -10.49
C ARG A 137 -4.72 -20.44 -10.96
N CYS A 138 -3.79 -20.73 -10.04
CA CYS A 138 -2.39 -20.98 -10.33
C CYS A 138 -1.94 -22.18 -9.51
N THR A 139 -1.10 -23.05 -10.07
CA THR A 139 -0.58 -24.23 -9.38
C THR A 139 0.93 -24.16 -9.18
N PRO A 140 1.47 -24.86 -8.16
CA PRO A 140 2.91 -24.97 -7.95
C PRO A 140 3.66 -25.54 -9.17
N GLU A 141 3.03 -26.47 -9.90
CA GLU A 141 3.61 -27.12 -11.08
C GLU A 141 3.80 -26.13 -12.23
N GLU A 142 2.83 -25.21 -12.45
CA GLU A 142 2.94 -24.16 -13.45
C GLU A 142 4.12 -23.21 -13.13
N ILE A 143 4.28 -22.85 -11.86
CA ILE A 143 5.41 -22.02 -11.40
C ILE A 143 6.73 -22.76 -11.57
N ARG A 144 6.80 -24.02 -11.12
CA ARG A 144 7.99 -24.87 -11.24
C ARG A 144 8.44 -25.02 -12.70
N HIS A 145 7.50 -25.20 -13.61
CA HIS A 145 7.78 -25.32 -15.05
C HIS A 145 8.53 -24.09 -15.58
N GLU A 146 8.08 -22.88 -15.24
CA GLU A 146 8.74 -21.64 -15.65
C GLU A 146 10.12 -21.45 -14.97
N LEU A 147 10.26 -21.83 -13.70
CA LEU A 147 11.53 -21.77 -12.97
C LEU A 147 12.58 -22.69 -13.57
N GLN A 148 12.21 -23.90 -14.03
CA GLN A 148 13.10 -24.86 -14.69
C GLN A 148 13.73 -24.32 -15.97
N ALA A 149 13.08 -23.35 -16.64
CA ALA A 149 13.63 -22.72 -17.84
C ALA A 149 14.91 -21.89 -17.57
N GLY A 150 15.25 -21.61 -16.31
CA GLY A 150 16.50 -20.95 -15.89
C GLY A 150 16.63 -19.46 -16.27
N LYS A 151 15.58 -18.84 -16.77
CA LYS A 151 15.57 -17.43 -17.25
C LYS A 151 14.90 -16.46 -16.28
N VAL A 152 14.40 -16.96 -15.16
CA VAL A 152 13.64 -16.18 -14.16
C VAL A 152 14.61 -15.39 -13.29
N ALA A 153 14.38 -14.07 -13.19
CA ALA A 153 15.14 -13.15 -12.35
C ALA A 153 14.53 -12.99 -10.98
N ALA A 154 13.18 -12.98 -10.87
CA ALA A 154 12.44 -12.85 -9.64
C ALA A 154 11.02 -13.39 -9.79
N ILE A 155 10.36 -13.65 -8.65
CA ILE A 155 8.90 -13.76 -8.55
C ILE A 155 8.38 -12.53 -7.82
N VAL A 156 7.36 -11.87 -8.38
CA VAL A 156 6.61 -10.80 -7.70
C VAL A 156 5.31 -11.39 -7.15
N HIS A 157 5.11 -11.25 -5.85
CA HIS A 157 3.91 -11.66 -5.14
C HIS A 157 3.21 -10.44 -4.53
N VAL A 158 1.88 -10.37 -4.60
CA VAL A 158 1.12 -9.22 -4.08
C VAL A 158 0.27 -9.66 -2.90
N GLU A 159 0.46 -9.03 -1.75
CA GLU A 159 -0.39 -9.16 -0.57
C GLU A 159 -1.36 -7.96 -0.52
N SER A 160 -2.57 -8.17 -1.02
CA SER A 160 -3.59 -7.12 -1.11
C SER A 160 -4.99 -7.71 -1.24
N HIS A 161 -5.98 -6.97 -0.75
CA HIS A 161 -7.40 -7.29 -1.00
C HIS A 161 -7.82 -7.12 -2.47
N HIS A 162 -6.97 -6.52 -3.31
CA HIS A 162 -7.21 -6.42 -4.75
C HIS A 162 -6.84 -7.69 -5.52
N THR A 163 -6.08 -8.60 -4.93
CA THR A 163 -5.76 -9.89 -5.55
C THR A 163 -6.95 -10.85 -5.49
N VAL A 164 -6.93 -11.85 -6.37
CA VAL A 164 -7.86 -12.96 -6.27
C VAL A 164 -7.58 -13.75 -4.98
N GLN A 165 -8.59 -13.92 -4.14
CA GLN A 165 -8.44 -14.47 -2.79
C GLN A 165 -8.35 -16.00 -2.74
N TYR A 166 -8.81 -16.68 -3.80
CA TYR A 166 -8.85 -18.14 -3.89
C TYR A 166 -8.14 -18.65 -5.14
N GLY A 167 -7.54 -19.83 -5.05
CA GLY A 167 -6.93 -20.52 -6.19
C GLY A 167 -5.52 -20.05 -6.57
N SER A 168 -4.95 -19.05 -5.88
CA SER A 168 -3.55 -18.67 -6.02
C SER A 168 -2.66 -19.47 -5.06
N VAL A 169 -1.40 -19.69 -5.46
CA VAL A 169 -0.37 -20.26 -4.60
C VAL A 169 0.00 -19.23 -3.52
N LYS A 170 -0.01 -19.66 -2.27
CA LYS A 170 0.25 -18.78 -1.11
C LYS A 170 1.72 -18.44 -0.96
N LEU A 171 2.02 -17.28 -0.35
CA LEU A 171 3.38 -16.75 -0.23
C LEU A 171 4.41 -17.76 0.34
N PRO A 172 4.16 -18.49 1.44
CA PRO A 172 5.15 -19.45 1.96
C PRO A 172 5.54 -20.51 0.92
N GLN A 173 4.58 -21.02 0.17
CA GLN A 173 4.82 -22.02 -0.87
C GLN A 173 5.54 -21.42 -2.09
N ILE A 174 5.26 -20.14 -2.43
CA ILE A 174 6.00 -19.40 -3.47
C ILE A 174 7.47 -19.27 -3.07
N VAL A 175 7.75 -18.91 -1.83
CA VAL A 175 9.12 -18.75 -1.30
C VAL A 175 9.88 -20.07 -1.38
N GLU A 176 9.28 -21.16 -0.88
CA GLU A 176 9.88 -22.49 -0.93
C GLU A 176 10.25 -22.88 -2.38
N LEU A 177 9.28 -22.79 -3.31
CA LEU A 177 9.51 -23.11 -4.72
C LEU A 177 10.58 -22.25 -5.37
N ALA A 178 10.57 -20.95 -5.14
CA ALA A 178 11.51 -20.01 -5.74
C ALA A 178 12.95 -20.28 -5.26
N HIS A 179 13.12 -20.57 -3.98
CA HIS A 179 14.40 -20.83 -3.37
C HIS A 179 15.04 -22.14 -3.83
N GLU A 180 14.26 -23.17 -4.22
CA GLU A 180 14.78 -24.38 -4.87
C GLU A 180 15.60 -24.04 -6.15
N PHE A 181 15.26 -22.93 -6.82
CA PHE A 181 15.91 -22.48 -8.07
C PHE A 181 16.80 -21.25 -7.88
N ASN A 182 17.07 -20.82 -6.64
CA ASN A 182 17.81 -19.61 -6.31
C ASN A 182 17.21 -18.36 -6.99
N VAL A 183 15.88 -18.22 -6.98
CA VAL A 183 15.14 -17.09 -7.51
C VAL A 183 14.56 -16.30 -6.33
N PRO A 184 14.81 -14.98 -6.21
CA PRO A 184 14.28 -14.17 -5.13
C PRO A 184 12.78 -13.91 -5.29
N VAL A 185 12.10 -13.78 -4.13
CA VAL A 185 10.69 -13.40 -4.04
C VAL A 185 10.58 -11.97 -3.54
N ILE A 186 9.92 -11.12 -4.33
CA ILE A 186 9.62 -9.72 -4.03
C ILE A 186 8.15 -9.63 -3.67
N VAL A 187 7.84 -9.19 -2.46
CA VAL A 187 6.47 -9.06 -1.98
C VAL A 187 6.04 -7.59 -2.04
N ASP A 188 5.01 -7.30 -2.83
CA ASP A 188 4.28 -6.03 -2.74
C ASP A 188 3.25 -6.12 -1.62
N GLY A 189 3.62 -5.58 -0.47
CA GLY A 189 2.78 -5.39 0.70
C GLY A 189 2.51 -3.92 0.98
N ALA A 190 2.20 -3.12 -0.05
CA ALA A 190 2.07 -1.66 0.05
C ALA A 190 1.13 -1.16 1.16
N ALA A 191 0.16 -1.99 1.59
CA ALA A 191 -0.78 -1.69 2.66
C ALA A 191 -0.73 -2.73 3.81
N GLN A 192 0.42 -3.37 4.01
CA GLN A 192 0.62 -4.47 4.96
C GLN A 192 1.67 -4.13 6.03
N ASP A 193 1.77 -2.86 6.42
CA ASP A 193 2.76 -2.43 7.42
C ASP A 193 2.63 -3.15 8.78
N LEU A 194 1.42 -3.50 9.20
CA LEU A 194 1.17 -4.30 10.41
C LEU A 194 1.67 -5.74 10.32
N ARG A 195 1.86 -6.26 9.09
CA ARG A 195 2.28 -7.62 8.81
C ARG A 195 3.71 -7.73 8.28
N LEU A 196 4.48 -6.64 8.27
CA LEU A 196 5.83 -6.63 7.68
C LEU A 196 6.73 -7.73 8.24
N ARG A 197 6.75 -7.88 9.57
CA ARG A 197 7.54 -8.93 10.24
C ARG A 197 7.09 -10.34 9.84
N GLU A 198 5.79 -10.56 9.72
CA GLU A 198 5.23 -11.83 9.24
C GLU A 198 5.69 -12.14 7.81
N LEU A 199 5.56 -11.16 6.90
CA LEU A 199 5.94 -11.33 5.49
C LEU A 199 7.45 -11.59 5.33
N VAL A 200 8.29 -10.93 6.14
CA VAL A 200 9.73 -11.20 6.19
C VAL A 200 10.00 -12.60 6.73
N ASN A 201 9.30 -13.02 7.79
CA ASN A 201 9.49 -14.34 8.43
C ASN A 201 9.06 -15.52 7.53
N TYR A 202 8.22 -15.30 6.51
CA TYR A 202 7.96 -16.31 5.48
C TYR A 202 9.17 -16.59 4.58
N GLY A 203 10.28 -15.85 4.75
CA GLY A 203 11.49 -16.00 3.96
C GLY A 203 11.50 -15.16 2.68
N SER A 204 10.63 -14.15 2.58
CA SER A 204 10.62 -13.24 1.44
C SER A 204 11.96 -12.50 1.31
N ASP A 205 12.52 -12.42 0.10
CA ASP A 205 13.82 -11.78 -0.14
C ASP A 205 13.74 -10.26 -0.11
N LEU A 206 12.62 -9.69 -0.58
CA LEU A 206 12.26 -8.29 -0.41
C LEU A 206 10.78 -8.18 -0.04
N VAL A 207 10.47 -7.35 0.95
CA VAL A 207 9.12 -6.93 1.30
C VAL A 207 9.02 -5.41 1.15
N LEU A 208 8.02 -4.97 0.40
CA LEU A 208 7.81 -3.57 0.06
C LEU A 208 6.55 -3.06 0.73
N THR A 209 6.61 -1.88 1.37
CA THR A 209 5.42 -1.24 1.92
C THR A 209 5.43 0.28 1.72
N SER A 210 4.27 0.93 1.85
CA SER A 210 4.14 2.38 1.69
C SER A 210 4.20 3.09 3.03
N ALA A 211 5.13 4.02 3.20
CA ALA A 211 5.25 4.83 4.40
C ALA A 211 4.01 5.74 4.61
N HIS A 212 3.42 6.26 3.53
CA HIS A 212 2.29 7.20 3.55
C HIS A 212 0.90 6.53 3.59
N LYS A 213 0.85 5.22 3.91
CA LYS A 213 -0.42 4.52 4.16
C LYS A 213 -0.63 4.34 5.67
N TYR A 214 -0.70 3.12 6.17
CA TYR A 214 -1.00 2.86 7.58
C TYR A 214 0.11 3.27 8.56
N LEU A 215 1.35 3.50 8.08
CA LEU A 215 2.41 4.12 8.89
C LEU A 215 2.23 5.64 9.07
N SER A 216 1.28 6.25 8.35
CA SER A 216 0.95 7.69 8.46
C SER A 216 2.17 8.61 8.39
N SER A 217 3.07 8.33 7.43
CA SER A 217 4.30 9.09 7.16
C SER A 217 4.20 9.94 5.89
N THR A 218 5.27 10.68 5.61
CA THR A 218 5.51 11.31 4.31
C THR A 218 5.58 10.27 3.19
N THR A 219 5.42 10.69 1.93
CA THR A 219 5.46 9.77 0.79
C THR A 219 6.82 9.08 0.70
N GLY A 220 6.82 7.75 0.75
CA GLY A 220 8.01 6.91 0.63
C GLY A 220 7.63 5.45 0.43
N GLY A 221 8.53 4.69 -0.19
CA GLY A 221 8.49 3.23 -0.27
C GLY A 221 9.56 2.63 0.63
N ILE A 222 9.16 1.78 1.56
CA ILE A 222 10.06 1.04 2.43
C ILE A 222 10.37 -0.29 1.76
N VAL A 223 11.65 -0.59 1.59
CA VAL A 223 12.17 -1.86 1.11
C VAL A 223 12.86 -2.54 2.28
N ALA A 224 12.39 -3.71 2.69
CA ALA A 224 12.99 -4.54 3.74
C ALA A 224 13.38 -5.90 3.17
N GLY A 225 14.54 -6.45 3.52
CA GLY A 225 14.91 -7.78 3.04
C GLY A 225 16.38 -8.14 3.21
N ARG A 226 16.85 -9.05 2.35
CA ARG A 226 18.23 -9.54 2.36
C ARG A 226 19.21 -8.41 2.02
N ARG A 227 20.27 -8.30 2.81
CA ARG A 227 21.27 -7.21 2.73
C ARG A 227 21.84 -7.00 1.33
N GLU A 228 22.23 -8.09 0.67
CA GLU A 228 22.82 -8.01 -0.68
C GLU A 228 21.84 -7.49 -1.72
N LEU A 229 20.57 -7.93 -1.62
CA LEU A 229 19.54 -7.51 -2.56
C LEU A 229 19.11 -6.07 -2.30
N VAL A 230 18.97 -5.66 -1.03
CA VAL A 230 18.73 -4.26 -0.63
C VAL A 230 19.86 -3.35 -1.10
N HIS A 231 21.12 -3.77 -0.96
CA HIS A 231 22.26 -3.02 -1.50
C HIS A 231 22.14 -2.86 -3.03
N SER A 232 21.75 -3.93 -3.74
CA SER A 232 21.54 -3.89 -5.19
C SER A 232 20.34 -3.00 -5.58
N VAL A 233 19.28 -2.92 -4.76
CA VAL A 233 18.17 -1.95 -4.92
C VAL A 233 18.70 -0.52 -4.79
N TYR A 234 19.46 -0.23 -3.76
CA TYR A 234 20.00 1.11 -3.55
C TYR A 234 21.01 1.52 -4.65
N LEU A 235 21.77 0.56 -5.18
CA LEU A 235 22.71 0.80 -6.27
C LEU A 235 22.00 1.28 -7.56
N GLN A 236 20.73 0.95 -7.76
CA GLN A 236 19.95 1.45 -8.89
C GLN A 236 19.86 2.98 -8.95
N ASN A 237 20.08 3.68 -7.85
CA ASN A 237 20.17 5.15 -7.84
C ASN A 237 21.29 5.72 -8.73
N LYS A 238 22.25 4.88 -9.16
CA LYS A 238 23.28 5.23 -10.13
C LYS A 238 22.87 4.96 -11.59
N GLY A 239 21.68 4.40 -11.82
CA GLY A 239 21.09 4.10 -13.12
C GLY A 239 19.61 4.51 -13.18
N ILE A 240 18.75 3.58 -13.59
CA ILE A 240 17.29 3.82 -13.77
C ILE A 240 16.58 4.28 -12.51
N GLY A 241 17.13 4.00 -11.34
CA GLY A 241 16.56 4.43 -10.06
C GLY A 241 16.78 5.92 -9.73
N ARG A 242 17.58 6.64 -10.51
CA ARG A 242 17.89 8.06 -10.23
C ARG A 242 16.63 8.93 -10.07
N PRO A 243 15.60 8.83 -10.90
CA PRO A 243 14.34 9.57 -10.74
C PRO A 243 13.43 8.98 -9.63
N MET A 244 13.77 7.83 -9.07
CA MET A 244 12.98 7.10 -8.07
C MET A 244 13.58 7.21 -6.65
N LYS A 245 14.57 8.07 -6.44
CA LYS A 245 15.20 8.27 -5.13
C LYS A 245 14.28 8.99 -4.15
N ALA A 246 14.35 8.61 -2.87
CA ALA A 246 13.69 9.35 -1.79
C ALA A 246 14.46 10.64 -1.43
N GLY A 247 13.75 11.67 -1.03
CA GLY A 247 14.30 12.85 -0.38
C GLY A 247 14.62 12.60 1.09
N LYS A 248 15.39 13.49 1.70
CA LYS A 248 15.76 13.39 3.13
C LYS A 248 14.52 13.38 4.04
N GLU A 249 13.53 14.20 3.73
CA GLU A 249 12.25 14.28 4.45
C GLU A 249 11.44 12.98 4.39
N ALA A 250 11.49 12.28 3.25
CA ALA A 250 10.84 10.97 3.09
C ALA A 250 11.59 9.88 3.85
N ILE A 251 12.93 9.94 3.87
CA ILE A 251 13.76 8.97 4.59
C ILE A 251 13.57 9.12 6.09
N THR A 252 13.74 10.34 6.63
CA THR A 252 13.61 10.60 8.06
C THR A 252 12.17 10.42 8.54
N GLY A 253 11.18 10.81 7.73
CA GLY A 253 9.78 10.59 8.02
C GLY A 253 9.44 9.10 8.12
N ALA A 254 9.93 8.27 7.20
CA ALA A 254 9.74 6.82 7.26
C ALA A 254 10.41 6.19 8.48
N MET A 255 11.62 6.66 8.85
CA MET A 255 12.31 6.21 10.07
C MET A 255 11.48 6.54 11.32
N ALA A 256 11.05 7.78 11.47
CA ALA A 256 10.24 8.22 12.61
C ALA A 256 8.91 7.44 12.70
N ALA A 257 8.26 7.21 11.58
CA ALA A 257 7.02 6.44 11.53
C ALA A 257 7.20 4.97 11.94
N LEU A 258 8.30 4.34 11.53
CA LEU A 258 8.63 2.99 11.95
C LEU A 258 8.96 2.91 13.45
N GLU A 259 9.69 3.90 13.98
CA GLU A 259 9.99 3.98 15.41
C GLU A 259 8.73 4.20 16.24
N TYR A 260 7.82 5.06 15.79
CA TYR A 260 6.50 5.23 16.42
C TYR A 260 5.71 3.91 16.39
N ARG A 261 5.64 3.24 15.22
CA ARG A 261 4.92 1.97 15.06
C ARG A 261 5.46 0.86 15.98
N MET A 262 6.75 0.81 16.23
CA MET A 262 7.34 -0.18 17.17
C MET A 262 6.90 0.03 18.62
N GLN A 263 6.44 1.22 18.98
CA GLN A 263 5.97 1.57 20.33
C GLN A 263 4.45 1.57 20.44
N GLU A 264 3.73 1.48 19.33
CA GLU A 264 2.28 1.57 19.28
C GLU A 264 1.62 0.31 19.85
N ASP A 265 0.66 0.49 20.75
CA ASP A 265 -0.21 -0.58 21.24
C ASP A 265 -1.29 -0.91 20.19
N ILE A 266 -0.98 -1.84 19.29
CA ILE A 266 -1.90 -2.24 18.21
C ILE A 266 -3.22 -2.80 18.72
N PRO A 267 -3.29 -3.62 19.80
CA PRO A 267 -4.55 -3.99 20.45
C PRO A 267 -5.38 -2.77 20.88
N ALA A 268 -4.81 -1.80 21.56
CA ALA A 268 -5.52 -0.56 21.96
C ALA A 268 -5.97 0.25 20.75
N TRP A 269 -5.12 0.37 19.72
CA TRP A 269 -5.47 1.01 18.46
C TRP A 269 -6.67 0.32 17.79
N SER A 270 -6.71 -1.02 17.76
CA SER A 270 -7.82 -1.79 17.20
C SER A 270 -9.14 -1.53 17.95
N VAL A 271 -9.09 -1.51 19.29
CA VAL A 271 -10.27 -1.18 20.13
C VAL A 271 -10.82 0.20 19.81
N GLU A 272 -9.96 1.18 19.54
CA GLU A 272 -10.36 2.52 19.14
C GLU A 272 -11.03 2.53 17.75
N GLN A 273 -10.53 1.75 16.78
CA GLN A 273 -11.19 1.62 15.48
C GLN A 273 -12.60 1.00 15.64
N ASP A 274 -12.74 -0.03 16.46
CA ASP A 274 -14.04 -0.63 16.76
C ASP A 274 -14.99 0.34 17.46
N ARG A 275 -14.50 1.24 18.33
CA ARG A 275 -15.30 2.32 18.93
C ARG A 275 -15.87 3.23 17.85
N ARG A 276 -15.05 3.66 16.90
CA ARG A 276 -15.46 4.53 15.77
C ARG A 276 -16.49 3.84 14.86
N VAL A 277 -16.31 2.56 14.57
CA VAL A 277 -17.28 1.75 13.82
C VAL A 277 -18.64 1.73 14.57
N ARG A 278 -18.64 1.46 15.88
CA ARG A 278 -19.85 1.48 16.68
C ARG A 278 -20.52 2.86 16.69
N MET A 279 -19.75 3.94 16.75
CA MET A 279 -20.26 5.31 16.69
C MET A 279 -21.03 5.55 15.38
N ILE A 280 -20.46 5.18 14.23
CA ILE A 280 -21.11 5.30 12.91
C ILE A 280 -22.41 4.50 12.88
N LEU A 281 -22.36 3.23 13.30
CA LEU A 281 -23.54 2.35 13.34
C LEU A 281 -24.68 2.95 14.19
N GLN A 282 -24.35 3.48 15.36
CA GLN A 282 -25.33 4.12 16.25
C GLN A 282 -25.92 5.39 15.66
N ARG A 283 -25.10 6.23 15.01
CA ARG A 283 -25.57 7.50 14.41
C ARG A 283 -26.47 7.30 13.22
N LEU A 284 -26.25 6.24 12.44
CA LEU A 284 -27.04 5.92 11.24
C LEU A 284 -28.15 4.90 11.49
N ALA A 285 -28.26 4.37 12.70
CA ALA A 285 -29.32 3.43 13.07
C ALA A 285 -30.72 4.03 12.88
N GLY A 286 -31.67 3.19 12.39
CA GLY A 286 -33.07 3.57 12.26
C GLY A 286 -33.42 4.41 11.03
N ILE A 287 -32.49 4.71 10.16
CA ILE A 287 -32.79 5.34 8.85
C ILE A 287 -33.56 4.32 8.00
N TYR A 288 -34.80 4.66 7.64
CA TYR A 288 -35.66 3.81 6.80
C TYR A 288 -35.04 3.62 5.42
N GLY A 289 -34.97 2.38 4.95
CA GLY A 289 -34.36 2.03 3.68
C GLY A 289 -32.82 1.96 3.67
N LEU A 290 -32.16 2.14 4.82
CA LEU A 290 -30.71 1.97 4.94
C LEU A 290 -30.37 0.70 5.71
N LYS A 291 -29.69 -0.26 5.07
CA LYS A 291 -29.11 -1.41 5.75
C LYS A 291 -27.65 -1.13 6.10
N LEU A 292 -27.31 -1.39 7.38
CA LEU A 292 -25.95 -1.23 7.91
C LEU A 292 -25.35 -2.61 8.25
N SER A 293 -24.06 -2.78 8.00
CA SER A 293 -23.32 -3.95 8.49
C SER A 293 -21.85 -3.60 8.73
N VAL A 294 -21.20 -4.38 9.60
CA VAL A 294 -19.73 -4.33 9.77
C VAL A 294 -19.07 -5.08 8.64
N ASP A 295 -18.04 -4.50 8.05
CA ASP A 295 -17.27 -5.05 6.94
C ASP A 295 -15.79 -5.16 7.35
N PRO A 296 -15.32 -6.33 7.84
CA PRO A 296 -13.94 -6.55 8.27
C PRO A 296 -12.96 -6.33 7.11
N ASP A 297 -11.73 -5.92 7.43
CA ASP A 297 -10.69 -5.78 6.41
C ASP A 297 -10.33 -7.16 5.82
N PRO A 298 -10.46 -7.35 4.49
CA PRO A 298 -10.28 -8.65 3.85
C PRO A 298 -8.81 -9.11 3.81
N SER A 299 -7.85 -8.23 4.12
CA SER A 299 -6.43 -8.60 4.24
C SER A 299 -6.05 -9.04 5.66
N GLY A 300 -7.02 -9.10 6.59
CA GLY A 300 -6.80 -9.52 7.98
C GLY A 300 -6.22 -8.42 8.89
N SER A 301 -6.21 -7.16 8.45
CA SER A 301 -5.84 -6.05 9.33
C SER A 301 -6.88 -5.88 10.46
N PRO A 302 -6.47 -5.51 11.70
CA PRO A 302 -7.34 -5.53 12.86
C PRO A 302 -8.24 -4.29 12.95
N PHE A 303 -9.02 -4.03 11.93
CA PHE A 303 -10.05 -2.99 11.86
C PHE A 303 -11.16 -3.38 10.89
N SER A 304 -12.29 -2.70 11.01
CA SER A 304 -13.47 -2.89 10.16
C SER A 304 -13.98 -1.58 9.61
N ARG A 305 -14.84 -1.65 8.60
CA ARG A 305 -15.56 -0.54 8.01
C ARG A 305 -17.05 -0.68 8.28
N VAL A 306 -17.80 0.39 8.05
CA VAL A 306 -19.27 0.31 8.05
C VAL A 306 -19.75 0.30 6.61
N ARG A 307 -20.47 -0.77 6.25
CA ARG A 307 -21.12 -0.89 4.96
C ARG A 307 -22.51 -0.27 5.02
N LEU A 308 -22.78 0.60 4.06
CA LEU A 308 -24.06 1.26 3.83
C LEU A 308 -24.67 0.71 2.55
N THR A 309 -25.85 0.10 2.65
CA THR A 309 -26.63 -0.39 1.51
C THR A 309 -27.96 0.34 1.49
N PRO A 310 -28.07 1.47 0.79
CA PRO A 310 -29.32 2.20 0.65
C PRO A 310 -30.26 1.46 -0.30
N ASP A 311 -31.53 1.43 0.04
CA ASP A 311 -32.63 1.00 -0.85
C ASP A 311 -33.06 2.23 -1.69
N PRO A 312 -32.87 2.22 -3.02
CA PRO A 312 -33.19 3.37 -3.86
C PRO A 312 -34.67 3.75 -3.85
N ASP A 313 -35.57 2.76 -3.70
CA ASP A 313 -37.02 3.00 -3.70
C ASP A 313 -37.48 3.63 -2.39
N ALA A 314 -36.82 3.31 -1.30
CA ALA A 314 -37.14 3.84 0.03
C ALA A 314 -36.45 5.17 0.31
N THR A 315 -35.19 5.34 -0.08
CA THR A 315 -34.34 6.51 0.26
C THR A 315 -34.23 7.53 -0.87
N GLY A 316 -34.58 7.17 -2.10
CA GLY A 316 -34.34 7.98 -3.29
C GLY A 316 -32.86 8.01 -3.75
N TYR A 317 -31.97 7.25 -3.09
CA TYR A 317 -30.54 7.19 -3.39
C TYR A 317 -30.08 5.77 -3.66
N SER A 318 -29.47 5.55 -4.83
CA SER A 318 -28.58 4.42 -5.03
C SER A 318 -27.24 4.65 -4.34
N ALA A 319 -26.47 3.60 -4.09
CA ALA A 319 -25.12 3.71 -3.52
C ALA A 319 -24.20 4.62 -4.35
N ALA A 320 -24.29 4.56 -5.70
CA ALA A 320 -23.55 5.41 -6.61
C ALA A 320 -23.97 6.89 -6.48
N ARG A 321 -25.29 7.16 -6.46
CA ARG A 321 -25.79 8.53 -6.28
C ARG A 321 -25.40 9.10 -4.92
N LEU A 322 -25.48 8.30 -3.86
CA LEU A 322 -25.07 8.74 -2.51
C LEU A 322 -23.59 9.10 -2.48
N ARG A 323 -22.72 8.26 -3.08
CA ARG A 323 -21.27 8.55 -3.23
C ARG A 323 -21.05 9.91 -3.92
N ASP A 324 -21.71 10.12 -5.06
CA ASP A 324 -21.48 11.33 -5.89
C ASP A 324 -21.96 12.59 -5.16
N THR A 325 -23.16 12.54 -4.55
CA THR A 325 -23.70 13.67 -3.79
C THR A 325 -22.82 14.01 -2.58
N LEU A 326 -22.32 13.00 -1.84
CA LEU A 326 -21.38 13.23 -0.74
C LEU A 326 -20.08 13.88 -1.19
N ALA A 327 -19.55 13.47 -2.36
CA ALA A 327 -18.32 14.02 -2.92
C ALA A 327 -18.48 15.45 -3.49
N GLU A 328 -19.69 15.88 -3.83
CA GLU A 328 -20.00 17.23 -4.31
C GLU A 328 -20.21 18.25 -3.18
N GLY A 329 -20.37 17.79 -1.92
CA GLY A 329 -20.60 18.63 -0.75
C GLY A 329 -19.41 19.54 -0.36
N ASP A 330 -19.64 20.43 0.58
CA ASP A 330 -18.60 21.26 1.23
C ASP A 330 -18.72 21.14 2.77
N PRO A 331 -17.80 20.43 3.44
CA PRO A 331 -16.65 19.72 2.85
C PRO A 331 -17.06 18.53 1.98
N ALA A 332 -16.25 18.22 0.98
CA ALA A 332 -16.43 17.03 0.17
C ALA A 332 -16.19 15.77 1.02
N ILE A 333 -17.15 14.83 1.03
CA ILE A 333 -17.02 13.56 1.75
C ILE A 333 -16.72 12.45 0.77
N VAL A 334 -15.52 11.88 0.82
CA VAL A 334 -15.10 10.82 -0.09
C VAL A 334 -15.19 9.47 0.61
N VAL A 335 -16.10 8.62 0.14
CA VAL A 335 -16.37 7.28 0.69
C VAL A 335 -15.72 6.17 -0.14
N ARG A 336 -15.53 4.99 0.44
CA ARG A 336 -15.04 3.82 -0.27
C ARG A 336 -16.15 3.18 -1.11
N ALA A 337 -16.08 3.32 -2.43
CA ALA A 337 -17.20 3.01 -3.33
C ALA A 337 -16.84 2.05 -4.47
N HIS A 338 -15.87 1.14 -4.29
CA HIS A 338 -15.46 0.17 -5.32
C HIS A 338 -16.59 -0.79 -5.73
N ARG A 339 -17.64 -0.89 -4.91
CA ARG A 339 -18.79 -1.77 -5.09
C ARG A 339 -20.12 -1.00 -5.13
N ALA A 340 -20.06 0.29 -5.51
CA ALA A 340 -21.28 1.10 -5.61
C ALA A 340 -22.27 0.51 -6.64
N ASP A 341 -21.75 -0.09 -7.71
CA ASP A 341 -22.57 -0.79 -8.72
C ASP A 341 -23.21 -2.09 -8.19
N GLU A 342 -22.68 -2.65 -7.09
CA GLU A 342 -23.28 -3.77 -6.35
C GLU A 342 -24.28 -3.31 -5.27
N GLY A 343 -24.56 -2.00 -5.20
CA GLY A 343 -25.57 -1.42 -4.34
C GLY A 343 -25.07 -0.97 -2.95
N TYR A 344 -23.76 -0.92 -2.68
CA TYR A 344 -23.25 -0.46 -1.39
C TYR A 344 -21.98 0.38 -1.47
N ILE A 345 -21.78 1.20 -0.44
CA ILE A 345 -20.54 1.94 -0.16
C ILE A 345 -20.06 1.62 1.26
N ASN A 346 -18.78 1.87 1.53
CA ASN A 346 -18.23 1.71 2.87
C ASN A 346 -17.73 3.04 3.42
N ILE A 347 -17.95 3.26 4.71
CA ILE A 347 -17.31 4.28 5.52
C ILE A 347 -16.12 3.64 6.23
N ASP A 348 -14.93 4.14 5.95
CA ASP A 348 -13.67 3.80 6.61
C ASP A 348 -13.30 4.91 7.58
N ALA A 349 -13.32 4.63 8.89
CA ALA A 349 -13.13 5.63 9.92
C ALA A 349 -11.66 5.92 10.29
N ILE A 350 -10.71 5.20 9.69
CA ILE A 350 -9.31 5.16 10.14
C ILE A 350 -8.60 6.52 10.07
N GLU A 351 -9.01 7.39 9.13
CA GLU A 351 -8.45 8.74 8.93
C GLU A 351 -9.29 9.84 9.56
N MET A 352 -10.45 9.52 10.12
CA MET A 352 -11.39 10.50 10.61
C MET A 352 -11.24 10.75 12.12
N THR A 353 -11.38 12.01 12.50
CA THR A 353 -11.67 12.42 13.88
C THR A 353 -13.13 12.15 14.21
N ASP A 354 -13.48 12.15 15.50
CA ASP A 354 -14.89 11.99 15.93
C ASP A 354 -15.78 13.08 15.33
N ASN A 355 -15.30 14.33 15.23
CA ASN A 355 -16.04 15.43 14.60
C ASN A 355 -16.28 15.20 13.09
N GLU A 356 -15.30 14.65 12.39
CA GLU A 356 -15.45 14.28 10.97
C GLU A 356 -16.43 13.12 10.81
N ILE A 357 -16.45 12.14 11.74
CA ILE A 357 -17.44 11.06 11.76
C ILE A 357 -18.85 11.62 11.96
N GLU A 358 -19.03 12.55 12.92
CA GLU A 358 -20.32 13.22 13.16
C GLU A 358 -20.80 13.98 11.91
N CYS A 359 -19.91 14.71 11.25
CA CYS A 359 -20.21 15.43 10.00
C CYS A 359 -20.68 14.45 8.90
N VAL A 360 -19.93 13.36 8.68
CA VAL A 360 -20.29 12.33 7.69
C VAL A 360 -21.66 11.72 8.00
N CYS A 361 -21.89 11.32 9.25
CA CYS A 361 -23.15 10.70 9.65
C CYS A 361 -24.34 11.67 9.52
N THR A 362 -24.15 12.93 9.89
CA THR A 362 -25.17 13.97 9.75
C THR A 362 -25.55 14.17 8.28
N GLU A 363 -24.57 14.26 7.40
CA GLU A 363 -24.83 14.47 5.98
C GLU A 363 -25.49 13.24 5.32
N VAL A 364 -25.03 12.02 5.64
CA VAL A 364 -25.68 10.78 5.18
C VAL A 364 -27.13 10.74 5.65
N LYS A 365 -27.40 11.06 6.91
CA LYS A 365 -28.76 11.10 7.45
C LYS A 365 -29.62 12.14 6.74
N ARG A 366 -29.13 13.37 6.57
CA ARG A 366 -29.82 14.46 5.86
C ARG A 366 -30.24 14.03 4.45
N LEU A 367 -29.34 13.40 3.70
CA LEU A 367 -29.61 12.96 2.33
C LEU A 367 -30.64 11.83 2.27
N LEU A 368 -30.58 10.85 3.19
CA LEU A 368 -31.41 9.65 3.13
C LEU A 368 -32.77 9.81 3.81
N THR A 369 -32.98 10.83 4.67
CA THR A 369 -34.25 11.07 5.36
C THR A 369 -35.10 12.16 4.73
N ASN A 370 -34.62 12.80 3.61
CA ASN A 370 -35.27 13.96 2.99
C ASN A 370 -35.56 15.11 3.97
N ASP A 371 -34.79 15.23 5.05
CA ASP A 371 -34.80 16.40 5.91
C ASP A 371 -34.15 17.58 5.15
N ASN A 372 -34.99 18.28 4.34
CA ASN A 372 -34.64 19.53 3.66
C ASN A 372 -34.83 20.71 4.61
#